data_59d60c0381d62b97b4b256aa6cb7672c
#
_entry.id   59d60c0381d62b97b4b256aa6cb7672c
#
_cell.length_a   1.000
_cell.length_b   1.000
_cell.length_c   1.000
_cell.angle_alpha   90.00
_cell.angle_beta   90.00
_cell.angle_gamma   90.00
#
_symmetry.space_group_name_H-M   'P 1'
#
loop_
_entity.id
_entity.type
_entity.pdbx_description
1 polymer ?
#
loop_
_entity_poly.entity_id
_entity_poly.type
_entity_poly.pdbx_seq_one_letter_code
_entity_poly.pdbx_strand_id
1 'polypeptide(L)'
;MEPKFKRVLLKVSGEALAGDNKTGLNFDVINEICKSIKKCVDAGVQVGVVVGGGNFWRGRSSGAMDRTRADHIGMLATAMNALALADSLEALGCDVRVQTAICMQQVAEPYIRNKAVKHLRKGRVVIFGCGTGNPFFSTDTAASLRAVEIEADVFLKATLVDGVYDKDPHKYEDAKKYDTLTFSQVLSEELAVMDSTAATMCRDNGMKMLVFDLSRPDNIYDAVMGENVGTLVSEK
;
A
#
# COMPACT_ATOMS: atom_id res chain seq x y z
N MET A 1 10.34 15.41 -16.91
CA MET A 1 9.76 14.19 -17.52
C MET A 1 8.30 14.10 -17.10
N GLU A 2 7.41 13.63 -17.96
CA GLU A 2 6.02 13.37 -17.58
C GLU A 2 5.91 12.02 -16.85
N PRO A 3 5.07 11.91 -15.79
CA PRO A 3 4.84 10.65 -15.11
C PRO A 3 4.25 9.60 -16.05
N LYS A 4 4.70 8.35 -15.91
CA LYS A 4 4.15 7.21 -16.68
C LYS A 4 2.72 6.87 -16.24
N PHE A 5 2.39 7.10 -14.96
CA PHE A 5 1.09 6.82 -14.37
C PHE A 5 0.46 8.11 -13.85
N LYS A 6 -0.83 8.31 -14.14
CA LYS A 6 -1.60 9.49 -13.73
C LYS A 6 -2.27 9.31 -12.38
N ARG A 7 -2.68 8.09 -12.05
CA ARG A 7 -3.28 7.73 -10.76
C ARG A 7 -2.69 6.45 -10.24
N VAL A 8 -2.19 6.48 -9.02
CA VAL A 8 -1.57 5.32 -8.39
C VAL A 8 -2.23 5.00 -7.05
N LEU A 9 -2.26 3.72 -6.68
CA LEU A 9 -2.47 3.31 -5.32
C LEU A 9 -1.15 2.81 -4.75
N LEU A 10 -0.65 3.47 -3.72
CA LEU A 10 0.53 3.07 -2.97
C LEU A 10 0.11 2.27 -1.74
N LYS A 11 0.66 1.07 -1.57
CA LYS A 11 0.52 0.31 -0.32
C LYS A 11 1.82 0.34 0.45
N VAL A 12 1.76 0.80 1.68
CA VAL A 12 2.87 0.83 2.63
C VAL A 12 2.60 -0.17 3.75
N SER A 13 3.58 -1.00 4.11
CA SER A 13 3.43 -1.88 5.28
C SER A 13 3.53 -1.05 6.56
N GLY A 14 2.73 -1.41 7.59
CA GLY A 14 2.86 -0.75 8.90
C GLY A 14 4.26 -0.92 9.51
N GLU A 15 4.88 -2.06 9.27
CA GLU A 15 6.24 -2.36 9.75
C GLU A 15 7.28 -1.39 9.22
N ALA A 16 7.13 -0.96 7.96
CA ALA A 16 8.01 0.06 7.38
C ALA A 16 7.93 1.39 8.15
N LEU A 17 6.74 1.74 8.69
CA LEU A 17 6.56 2.98 9.46
C LEU A 17 7.20 2.94 10.86
N ALA A 18 7.50 1.75 11.37
CA ALA A 18 8.22 1.60 12.64
C ALA A 18 9.73 1.79 12.48
N GLY A 19 10.28 1.60 11.28
CA GLY A 19 11.72 1.60 11.05
C GLY A 19 12.43 0.61 12.00
N ASP A 20 13.58 0.99 12.52
CA ASP A 20 14.37 0.18 13.44
C ASP A 20 13.72 -0.07 14.81
N ASN A 21 12.68 0.70 15.16
CA ASN A 21 11.97 0.57 16.44
C ASN A 21 11.14 -0.73 16.55
N LYS A 22 10.91 -1.43 15.42
CA LYS A 22 10.09 -2.65 15.29
C LYS A 22 8.60 -2.46 15.64
N THR A 23 8.23 -1.50 16.46
CA THR A 23 6.86 -1.18 16.88
C THR A 23 6.64 0.33 16.93
N GLY A 24 5.39 0.76 16.84
CA GLY A 24 5.02 2.18 16.89
C GLY A 24 5.31 2.93 15.59
N LEU A 25 5.61 4.20 15.71
CA LEU A 25 5.86 5.13 14.59
C LEU A 25 7.27 5.69 14.68
N ASN A 26 7.98 5.67 13.56
CA ASN A 26 9.25 6.40 13.38
C ASN A 26 8.98 7.57 12.43
N PHE A 27 8.91 8.78 12.97
CA PHE A 27 8.57 9.97 12.18
C PHE A 27 9.64 10.36 11.16
N ASP A 28 10.91 9.99 11.36
CA ASP A 28 11.95 10.22 10.36
C ASP A 28 11.67 9.37 9.10
N VAL A 29 11.36 8.09 9.29
CA VAL A 29 10.98 7.19 8.18
C VAL A 29 9.68 7.65 7.51
N ILE A 30 8.67 8.02 8.31
CA ILE A 30 7.39 8.53 7.79
C ILE A 30 7.62 9.78 6.94
N ASN A 31 8.44 10.71 7.40
CA ASN A 31 8.74 11.95 6.68
C ASN A 31 9.45 11.69 5.34
N GLU A 32 10.39 10.74 5.27
CA GLU A 32 11.06 10.38 4.01
C GLU A 32 10.08 9.77 3.00
N ILE A 33 9.19 8.87 3.46
CA ILE A 33 8.10 8.32 2.63
C ILE A 33 7.18 9.44 2.13
N CYS A 34 6.77 10.36 3.02
CA CYS A 34 5.90 11.48 2.69
C CYS A 34 6.55 12.47 1.71
N LYS A 35 7.86 12.72 1.81
CA LYS A 35 8.60 13.52 0.82
C LYS A 35 8.53 12.91 -0.58
N SER A 36 8.66 11.59 -0.69
CA SER A 36 8.56 10.90 -1.99
C SER A 36 7.14 10.92 -2.54
N ILE A 37 6.12 10.76 -1.68
CA ILE A 37 4.72 10.93 -2.07
C ILE A 37 4.49 12.37 -2.56
N LYS A 38 5.03 13.38 -1.86
CA LYS A 38 4.92 14.78 -2.28
C LYS A 38 5.53 15.02 -3.65
N LYS A 39 6.70 14.45 -3.96
CA LYS A 39 7.30 14.54 -5.30
C LYS A 39 6.33 14.03 -6.39
N CYS A 40 5.60 12.94 -6.12
CA CYS A 40 4.59 12.42 -7.05
C CYS A 40 3.43 13.40 -7.23
N VAL A 41 2.93 13.99 -6.13
CA VAL A 41 1.84 14.99 -6.17
C VAL A 41 2.27 16.24 -6.94
N ASP A 42 3.48 16.75 -6.68
CA ASP A 42 4.05 17.92 -7.36
C ASP A 42 4.25 17.66 -8.87
N ALA A 43 4.48 16.42 -9.26
CA ALA A 43 4.50 15.99 -10.67
C ALA A 43 3.09 15.81 -11.29
N GLY A 44 2.01 16.10 -10.55
CA GLY A 44 0.63 16.03 -11.03
C GLY A 44 -0.01 14.66 -10.93
N VAL A 45 0.60 13.72 -10.18
CA VAL A 45 0.07 12.36 -10.00
C VAL A 45 -0.98 12.34 -8.89
N GLN A 46 -2.08 11.65 -9.13
CA GLN A 46 -3.13 11.38 -8.14
C GLN A 46 -2.72 10.19 -7.28
N VAL A 47 -2.52 10.40 -5.98
CA VAL A 47 -2.00 9.36 -5.08
C VAL A 47 -3.05 8.95 -4.05
N GLY A 48 -3.46 7.67 -4.12
CA GLY A 48 -4.16 6.97 -3.05
C GLY A 48 -3.16 6.16 -2.24
N VAL A 49 -3.31 6.10 -0.93
CA VAL A 49 -2.43 5.35 -0.03
C VAL A 49 -3.24 4.38 0.81
N VAL A 50 -2.84 3.11 0.85
CA VAL A 50 -3.30 2.12 1.82
C VAL A 50 -2.15 1.77 2.74
N VAL A 51 -2.39 1.76 4.04
CA VAL A 51 -1.36 1.47 5.03
C VAL A 51 -1.74 0.26 5.89
N GLY A 52 -0.74 -0.60 6.18
CA GLY A 52 -0.91 -1.73 7.09
C GLY A 52 -0.84 -1.31 8.56
N GLY A 53 -1.20 -2.22 9.46
CA GLY A 53 -1.18 -2.02 10.92
C GLY A 53 -0.15 -2.85 11.68
N GLY A 54 0.76 -3.54 10.95
CA GLY A 54 1.67 -4.54 11.51
C GLY A 54 2.71 -4.01 12.53
N ASN A 55 2.94 -2.70 12.58
CA ASN A 55 3.76 -2.04 13.58
C ASN A 55 3.10 -1.92 14.97
N PHE A 56 1.78 -2.07 15.03
CA PHE A 56 1.04 -2.06 16.31
C PHE A 56 0.41 -3.41 16.60
N TRP A 57 -0.13 -4.11 15.59
CA TRP A 57 -0.89 -5.33 15.81
C TRP A 57 -0.86 -6.28 14.60
N ARG A 58 -0.65 -7.57 14.88
CA ARG A 58 -0.74 -8.65 13.90
C ARG A 58 -1.83 -9.64 14.29
N GLY A 59 -3.01 -9.53 13.68
CA GLY A 59 -4.17 -10.37 13.98
C GLY A 59 -3.90 -11.88 13.85
N ARG A 60 -3.12 -12.30 12.85
CA ARG A 60 -2.79 -13.72 12.62
C ARG A 60 -1.97 -14.37 13.74
N SER A 61 -1.25 -13.59 14.54
CA SER A 61 -0.37 -14.06 15.63
C SER A 61 -0.90 -13.71 17.02
N SER A 62 -2.19 -13.38 17.16
CA SER A 62 -2.80 -12.91 18.41
C SER A 62 -3.12 -14.01 19.44
N GLY A 63 -2.61 -15.23 19.25
CA GLY A 63 -2.77 -16.34 20.21
C GLY A 63 -4.22 -16.80 20.35
N ALA A 64 -4.75 -16.83 21.58
CA ALA A 64 -6.11 -17.31 21.88
C ALA A 64 -7.23 -16.27 21.63
N MET A 65 -6.91 -15.09 21.08
CA MET A 65 -7.92 -14.08 20.81
C MET A 65 -8.82 -14.49 19.65
N ASP A 66 -10.12 -14.14 19.75
CA ASP A 66 -11.06 -14.27 18.63
C ASP A 66 -10.54 -13.54 17.39
N ARG A 67 -10.53 -14.22 16.25
CA ARG A 67 -9.95 -13.71 15.00
C ARG A 67 -10.62 -12.43 14.53
N THR A 68 -11.93 -12.33 14.66
CA THR A 68 -12.68 -11.12 14.24
C THR A 68 -12.27 -9.91 15.05
N ARG A 69 -12.12 -10.07 16.38
CA ARG A 69 -11.65 -9.00 17.26
C ARG A 69 -10.21 -8.61 16.97
N ALA A 70 -9.34 -9.60 16.75
CA ALA A 70 -7.95 -9.36 16.38
C ALA A 70 -7.81 -8.55 15.08
N ASP A 71 -8.62 -8.87 14.08
CA ASP A 71 -8.64 -8.15 12.82
C ASP A 71 -9.21 -6.72 12.97
N HIS A 72 -10.22 -6.51 13.83
CA HIS A 72 -10.71 -5.16 14.15
C HIS A 72 -9.62 -4.31 14.83
N ILE A 73 -8.86 -4.87 15.75
CA ILE A 73 -7.71 -4.16 16.36
C ILE A 73 -6.70 -3.77 15.27
N GLY A 74 -6.40 -4.69 14.35
CA GLY A 74 -5.53 -4.40 13.20
C GLY A 74 -6.07 -3.28 12.31
N MET A 75 -7.39 -3.22 12.09
CA MET A 75 -8.03 -2.12 11.34
C MET A 75 -7.84 -0.78 12.07
N LEU A 76 -8.02 -0.72 13.39
CA LEU A 76 -7.78 0.49 14.18
C LEU A 76 -6.30 0.89 14.13
N ALA A 77 -5.38 -0.05 14.15
CA ALA A 77 -3.94 0.20 13.97
C ALA A 77 -3.64 0.89 12.63
N THR A 78 -4.33 0.48 11.54
CA THR A 78 -4.18 1.16 10.25
C THR A 78 -4.74 2.58 10.26
N ALA A 79 -5.78 2.87 11.06
CA ALA A 79 -6.30 4.24 11.21
C ALA A 79 -5.27 5.14 11.90
N MET A 80 -4.58 4.66 12.95
CA MET A 80 -3.49 5.42 13.58
C MET A 80 -2.38 5.74 12.58
N ASN A 81 -1.95 4.76 11.79
CA ASN A 81 -0.93 4.96 10.75
C ASN A 81 -1.40 5.96 9.67
N ALA A 82 -2.66 5.89 9.27
CA ALA A 82 -3.23 6.81 8.28
C ALA A 82 -3.23 8.26 8.77
N LEU A 83 -3.53 8.49 10.05
CA LEU A 83 -3.48 9.83 10.67
C LEU A 83 -2.04 10.37 10.75
N ALA A 84 -1.07 9.53 11.12
CA ALA A 84 0.34 9.92 11.18
C ALA A 84 0.91 10.29 9.80
N LEU A 85 0.56 9.54 8.76
CA LEU A 85 0.93 9.87 7.38
C LEU A 85 0.26 11.16 6.92
N ALA A 86 -1.02 11.38 7.29
CA ALA A 86 -1.75 12.60 6.95
C ALA A 86 -1.09 13.84 7.54
N ASP A 87 -0.78 13.82 8.83
CA ASP A 87 -0.10 14.91 9.54
C ASP A 87 1.23 15.26 8.87
N SER A 88 2.08 14.25 8.59
CA SER A 88 3.36 14.47 7.92
C SER A 88 3.23 15.01 6.50
N LEU A 89 2.23 14.57 5.73
CA LEU A 89 1.97 15.09 4.39
C LEU A 89 1.43 16.52 4.42
N GLU A 90 0.55 16.85 5.38
CA GLU A 90 0.01 18.20 5.56
C GLU A 90 1.11 19.16 5.98
N ALA A 91 2.04 18.75 6.86
CA ALA A 91 3.23 19.52 7.22
C ALA A 91 4.14 19.81 6.00
N LEU A 92 4.13 18.95 4.98
CA LEU A 92 4.83 19.18 3.71
C LEU A 92 4.01 20.01 2.71
N GLY A 93 2.79 20.47 3.06
CA GLY A 93 1.93 21.31 2.23
C GLY A 93 1.05 20.52 1.25
N CYS A 94 0.84 19.23 1.46
CA CYS A 94 -0.15 18.45 0.69
C CYS A 94 -1.57 18.68 1.24
N ASP A 95 -2.59 18.74 0.36
CA ASP A 95 -4.00 18.64 0.79
C ASP A 95 -4.35 17.15 0.93
N VAL A 96 -4.66 16.69 2.13
CA VAL A 96 -4.84 15.26 2.45
C VAL A 96 -6.26 14.98 2.92
N ARG A 97 -6.77 13.80 2.64
CA ARG A 97 -8.01 13.27 3.21
C ARG A 97 -7.81 11.84 3.69
N VAL A 98 -8.10 11.60 4.95
CA VAL A 98 -8.16 10.25 5.51
C VAL A 98 -9.59 9.75 5.36
N GLN A 99 -9.76 8.57 4.75
CA GLN A 99 -11.05 7.89 4.65
C GLN A 99 -10.95 6.50 5.26
N THR A 100 -11.90 6.15 6.14
CA THR A 100 -11.90 4.87 6.85
C THR A 100 -13.08 3.99 6.47
N ALA A 101 -12.82 2.69 6.32
CA ALA A 101 -13.87 1.71 6.02
C ALA A 101 -14.78 1.43 7.22
N ILE A 102 -14.28 1.65 8.46
CA ILE A 102 -15.10 1.70 9.67
C ILE A 102 -15.47 3.16 9.91
N CYS A 103 -16.76 3.42 10.16
CA CYS A 103 -17.26 4.77 10.39
C CYS A 103 -16.72 5.33 11.73
N MET A 104 -15.94 6.41 11.65
CA MET A 104 -15.40 7.13 12.81
C MET A 104 -15.33 8.65 12.49
N GLN A 105 -16.49 9.24 12.28
CA GLN A 105 -16.67 10.59 11.71
C GLN A 105 -15.94 11.71 12.46
N GLN A 106 -15.65 11.53 13.76
CA GLN A 106 -14.90 12.48 14.56
C GLN A 106 -13.39 12.50 14.23
N VAL A 107 -12.90 11.45 13.52
CA VAL A 107 -11.48 11.22 13.26
C VAL A 107 -11.16 11.29 11.78
N ALA A 108 -12.02 10.71 10.93
CA ALA A 108 -11.80 10.59 9.51
C ALA A 108 -13.12 10.54 8.72
N GLU A 109 -13.07 10.84 7.43
CA GLU A 109 -14.25 10.68 6.56
C GLU A 109 -14.62 9.21 6.41
N PRO A 110 -15.93 8.85 6.36
CA PRO A 110 -16.33 7.53 5.90
C PRO A 110 -15.87 7.31 4.45
N TYR A 111 -15.35 6.12 4.17
CA TYR A 111 -14.97 5.76 2.81
C TYR A 111 -16.20 5.73 1.90
N ILE A 112 -16.16 6.55 0.86
CA ILE A 112 -17.13 6.55 -0.24
C ILE A 112 -16.34 6.71 -1.54
N ARG A 113 -16.38 5.70 -2.41
CA ARG A 113 -15.61 5.63 -3.66
C ARG A 113 -15.67 6.95 -4.46
N ASN A 114 -16.86 7.49 -4.68
CA ASN A 114 -17.02 8.72 -5.45
C ASN A 114 -16.42 9.96 -4.79
N LYS A 115 -16.38 10.01 -3.45
CA LYS A 115 -15.68 11.07 -2.71
C LYS A 115 -14.17 10.92 -2.88
N ALA A 116 -13.63 9.70 -2.74
CA ALA A 116 -12.21 9.42 -2.94
C ALA A 116 -11.75 9.88 -4.32
N VAL A 117 -12.43 9.46 -5.39
CA VAL A 117 -12.11 9.87 -6.76
C VAL A 117 -12.21 11.39 -6.94
N LYS A 118 -13.21 12.05 -6.33
CA LYS A 118 -13.34 13.51 -6.37
C LYS A 118 -12.17 14.22 -5.68
N HIS A 119 -11.67 13.67 -4.56
CA HIS A 119 -10.48 14.19 -3.89
C HIS A 119 -9.23 14.04 -4.75
N LEU A 120 -8.99 12.83 -5.29
CA LEU A 120 -7.86 12.55 -6.16
C LEU A 120 -7.82 13.49 -7.39
N ARG A 121 -8.96 13.70 -8.04
CA ARG A 121 -9.09 14.64 -9.18
C ARG A 121 -8.79 16.10 -8.82
N LYS A 122 -8.88 16.47 -7.54
CA LYS A 122 -8.51 17.81 -7.03
C LYS A 122 -7.04 17.89 -6.59
N GLY A 123 -6.22 16.88 -6.88
CA GLY A 123 -4.81 16.81 -6.47
C GLY A 123 -4.60 16.50 -4.98
N ARG A 124 -5.63 16.02 -4.28
CA ARG A 124 -5.54 15.61 -2.88
C ARG A 124 -4.98 14.22 -2.76
N VAL A 125 -4.11 14.00 -1.77
CA VAL A 125 -3.76 12.64 -1.34
C VAL A 125 -4.91 12.05 -0.56
N VAL A 126 -5.31 10.81 -0.88
CA VAL A 126 -6.34 10.10 -0.11
C VAL A 126 -5.71 8.90 0.58
N ILE A 127 -5.78 8.87 1.91
CA ILE A 127 -5.26 7.77 2.71
C ILE A 127 -6.43 6.92 3.20
N PHE A 128 -6.39 5.62 2.88
CA PHE A 128 -7.43 4.67 3.21
C PHE A 128 -7.05 3.88 4.47
N GLY A 129 -7.77 4.10 5.56
CA GLY A 129 -7.65 3.37 6.82
C GLY A 129 -8.70 2.27 6.98
N CYS A 130 -8.51 1.40 7.96
CA CYS A 130 -9.38 0.30 8.34
C CYS A 130 -9.55 -0.80 7.27
N GLY A 131 -8.58 -0.93 6.35
CA GLY A 131 -8.57 -2.01 5.37
C GLY A 131 -9.82 -2.08 4.49
N THR A 132 -10.44 -3.26 4.42
CA THR A 132 -11.74 -3.47 3.75
C THR A 132 -12.93 -3.10 4.65
N GLY A 133 -12.72 -2.91 5.95
CA GLY A 133 -13.78 -2.80 6.95
C GLY A 133 -14.35 -4.15 7.40
N ASN A 134 -13.85 -5.25 6.85
CA ASN A 134 -14.29 -6.61 7.15
C ASN A 134 -13.13 -7.46 7.67
N PRO A 135 -13.36 -8.30 8.71
CA PRO A 135 -12.38 -9.28 9.16
C PRO A 135 -12.00 -10.28 8.06
N PHE A 136 -10.92 -11.03 8.28
CA PHE A 136 -10.37 -12.08 7.41
C PHE A 136 -9.66 -11.61 6.14
N PHE A 137 -9.72 -10.34 5.80
CA PHE A 137 -9.01 -9.77 4.65
C PHE A 137 -7.68 -9.13 5.05
N SER A 138 -6.68 -9.30 4.22
CA SER A 138 -5.36 -8.70 4.40
C SER A 138 -5.34 -7.22 3.98
N THR A 139 -4.25 -6.52 4.30
CA THR A 139 -3.99 -5.19 3.76
C THR A 139 -3.75 -5.23 2.24
N ASP A 140 -3.19 -6.31 1.70
CA ASP A 140 -2.99 -6.46 0.26
C ASP A 140 -4.32 -6.60 -0.47
N THR A 141 -5.27 -7.37 0.09
CA THR A 141 -6.65 -7.44 -0.42
C THR A 141 -7.32 -6.06 -0.38
N ALA A 142 -7.16 -5.31 0.71
CA ALA A 142 -7.70 -3.95 0.81
C ALA A 142 -7.08 -3.01 -0.23
N ALA A 143 -5.76 -3.08 -0.45
CA ALA A 143 -5.07 -2.28 -1.44
C ALA A 143 -5.51 -2.61 -2.86
N SER A 144 -5.64 -3.90 -3.20
CA SER A 144 -6.16 -4.35 -4.50
C SER A 144 -7.58 -3.83 -4.74
N LEU A 145 -8.46 -3.94 -3.73
CA LEU A 145 -9.83 -3.42 -3.81
C LEU A 145 -9.84 -1.90 -4.05
N ARG A 146 -9.10 -1.13 -3.26
CA ARG A 146 -9.04 0.33 -3.42
C ARG A 146 -8.43 0.73 -4.76
N ALA A 147 -7.39 0.02 -5.25
CA ALA A 147 -6.79 0.28 -6.55
C ALA A 147 -7.82 0.17 -7.68
N VAL A 148 -8.60 -0.90 -7.68
CA VAL A 148 -9.67 -1.13 -8.67
C VAL A 148 -10.77 -0.08 -8.54
N GLU A 149 -11.26 0.18 -7.32
CA GLU A 149 -12.35 1.13 -7.06
C GLU A 149 -12.02 2.56 -7.48
N ILE A 150 -10.80 3.02 -7.26
CA ILE A 150 -10.37 4.36 -7.65
C ILE A 150 -9.87 4.43 -9.09
N GLU A 151 -9.89 3.32 -9.83
CA GLU A 151 -9.38 3.25 -11.21
C GLU A 151 -7.91 3.69 -11.29
N ALA A 152 -7.05 3.10 -10.44
CA ALA A 152 -5.62 3.36 -10.48
C ALA A 152 -4.99 2.73 -11.73
N ASP A 153 -4.01 3.41 -12.32
CA ASP A 153 -3.24 2.89 -13.47
C ASP A 153 -2.31 1.74 -13.04
N VAL A 154 -1.87 1.79 -11.78
CA VAL A 154 -0.97 0.81 -11.16
C VAL A 154 -1.16 0.75 -9.65
N PHE A 155 -1.05 -0.45 -9.09
CA PHE A 155 -0.91 -0.71 -7.68
C PHE A 155 0.58 -0.81 -7.33
N LEU A 156 1.10 0.13 -6.56
CA LEU A 156 2.47 0.21 -6.08
C LEU A 156 2.59 -0.49 -4.72
N LYS A 157 3.18 -1.68 -4.71
CA LYS A 157 3.41 -2.47 -3.50
C LYS A 157 4.83 -2.25 -2.99
N ALA A 158 4.97 -1.32 -2.04
CA ALA A 158 6.22 -1.04 -1.36
C ALA A 158 6.48 -2.09 -0.25
N THR A 159 7.63 -2.76 -0.30
CA THR A 159 8.03 -3.86 0.59
C THR A 159 9.45 -3.67 1.12
N LEU A 160 9.99 -4.66 1.83
CA LEU A 160 11.38 -4.69 2.28
C LEU A 160 12.28 -5.53 1.37
N VAL A 161 11.77 -5.98 0.22
CA VAL A 161 12.51 -6.68 -0.82
C VAL A 161 12.34 -5.94 -2.15
N ASP A 162 13.35 -5.99 -2.98
CA ASP A 162 13.46 -5.21 -4.21
C ASP A 162 12.66 -5.79 -5.40
N GLY A 163 11.82 -6.78 -5.16
CA GLY A 163 10.97 -7.40 -6.17
C GLY A 163 10.43 -8.76 -5.75
N VAL A 164 9.99 -9.55 -6.73
CA VAL A 164 9.49 -10.91 -6.55
C VAL A 164 10.56 -11.90 -6.95
N TYR A 165 10.72 -12.95 -6.15
CA TYR A 165 11.71 -14.01 -6.34
C TYR A 165 11.02 -15.37 -6.44
N ASP A 166 11.68 -16.34 -7.07
CA ASP A 166 11.26 -17.74 -7.14
C ASP A 166 11.27 -18.43 -5.76
N LYS A 167 12.06 -17.91 -4.82
CA LYS A 167 12.17 -18.36 -3.42
C LYS A 167 12.69 -17.23 -2.55
N ASP A 168 12.63 -17.39 -1.24
CA ASP A 168 13.01 -16.37 -0.26
C ASP A 168 14.50 -15.99 -0.40
N PRO A 169 14.85 -14.76 -0.87
CA PRO A 169 16.25 -14.35 -1.07
C PRO A 169 17.04 -14.21 0.24
N HIS A 170 16.36 -14.11 1.39
CA HIS A 170 17.04 -14.08 2.69
C HIS A 170 17.47 -15.47 3.18
N LYS A 171 16.93 -16.54 2.57
CA LYS A 171 17.25 -17.94 2.93
C LYS A 171 18.09 -18.65 1.87
N TYR A 172 17.99 -18.21 0.62
CA TYR A 172 18.58 -18.87 -0.53
C TYR A 172 19.40 -17.89 -1.36
N GLU A 173 20.71 -18.07 -1.38
CA GLU A 173 21.63 -17.21 -2.14
C GLU A 173 21.44 -17.31 -3.66
N ASP A 174 20.88 -18.43 -4.14
CA ASP A 174 20.58 -18.70 -5.54
C ASP A 174 19.15 -18.30 -5.94
N ALA A 175 18.44 -17.52 -5.10
CA ALA A 175 17.14 -16.98 -5.43
C ALA A 175 17.21 -16.06 -6.66
N LYS A 176 16.28 -16.26 -7.60
CA LYS A 176 16.23 -15.49 -8.84
C LYS A 176 15.08 -14.51 -8.80
N LYS A 177 15.40 -13.24 -9.03
CA LYS A 177 14.42 -12.17 -9.16
C LYS A 177 13.74 -12.24 -10.52
N TYR A 178 12.44 -12.01 -10.54
CA TYR A 178 11.68 -11.79 -11.76
C TYR A 178 11.63 -10.31 -12.11
N ASP A 179 11.86 -9.96 -13.37
CA ASP A 179 11.60 -8.61 -13.88
C ASP A 179 10.11 -8.40 -14.12
N THR A 180 9.45 -9.42 -14.68
CA THR A 180 8.02 -9.43 -14.98
C THR A 180 7.41 -10.77 -14.62
N LEU A 181 6.13 -10.75 -14.19
CA LEU A 181 5.33 -11.93 -13.86
C LEU A 181 3.88 -11.71 -14.29
N THR A 182 3.15 -12.81 -14.49
CA THR A 182 1.68 -12.77 -14.52
C THR A 182 1.10 -13.09 -13.15
N PHE A 183 -0.11 -12.57 -12.85
CA PHE A 183 -0.83 -12.99 -11.64
C PHE A 183 -1.16 -14.48 -11.66
N SER A 184 -1.38 -15.04 -12.86
CA SER A 184 -1.59 -16.49 -13.03
C SER A 184 -0.35 -17.29 -12.62
N GLN A 185 0.87 -16.82 -12.93
CA GLN A 185 2.11 -17.40 -12.42
C GLN A 185 2.24 -17.26 -10.91
N VAL A 186 1.98 -16.06 -10.36
CA VAL A 186 2.00 -15.82 -8.90
C VAL A 186 1.10 -16.82 -8.17
N LEU A 187 -0.10 -17.10 -8.70
CA LEU A 187 -1.05 -18.01 -8.10
C LEU A 187 -0.65 -19.49 -8.28
N SER A 188 -0.19 -19.89 -9.48
CA SER A 188 0.15 -21.29 -9.78
C SER A 188 1.45 -21.75 -9.13
N GLU A 189 2.41 -20.83 -8.96
CA GLU A 189 3.71 -21.11 -8.34
C GLU A 189 3.70 -20.77 -6.83
N GLU A 190 2.55 -20.37 -6.28
CA GLU A 190 2.38 -20.00 -4.87
C GLU A 190 3.42 -18.97 -4.36
N LEU A 191 3.80 -18.04 -5.23
CA LEU A 191 4.83 -17.04 -4.89
C LEU A 191 4.37 -16.13 -3.75
N ALA A 192 5.25 -15.92 -2.77
CA ALA A 192 4.95 -15.18 -1.54
C ALA A 192 4.88 -13.66 -1.73
N VAL A 193 4.17 -13.19 -2.76
CA VAL A 193 4.01 -11.77 -3.11
C VAL A 193 2.87 -11.13 -2.32
N MET A 194 1.71 -11.80 -2.34
CA MET A 194 0.46 -11.36 -1.69
C MET A 194 -0.45 -12.57 -1.49
N ASP A 195 -1.55 -12.36 -0.76
CA ASP A 195 -2.56 -13.42 -0.64
C ASP A 195 -3.32 -13.65 -1.95
N SER A 196 -3.86 -14.86 -2.12
CA SER A 196 -4.54 -15.29 -3.35
C SER A 196 -5.77 -14.45 -3.69
N THR A 197 -6.49 -13.93 -2.69
CA THR A 197 -7.65 -13.05 -2.88
C THR A 197 -7.21 -11.73 -3.55
N ALA A 198 -6.14 -11.13 -3.06
CA ALA A 198 -5.57 -9.91 -3.64
C ALA A 198 -5.06 -10.14 -5.07
N ALA A 199 -4.32 -11.24 -5.30
CA ALA A 199 -3.79 -11.58 -6.62
C ALA A 199 -4.91 -11.83 -7.64
N THR A 200 -5.94 -12.60 -7.26
CA THR A 200 -7.11 -12.87 -8.10
C THR A 200 -7.86 -11.59 -8.44
N MET A 201 -8.06 -10.71 -7.46
CA MET A 201 -8.74 -9.42 -7.67
C MET A 201 -7.98 -8.55 -8.68
N CYS A 202 -6.66 -8.45 -8.57
CA CYS A 202 -5.83 -7.71 -9.54
C CYS A 202 -5.92 -8.35 -10.93
N ARG A 203 -5.79 -9.67 -11.04
CA ARG A 203 -5.88 -10.41 -12.29
C ARG A 203 -7.21 -10.17 -13.01
N ASP A 204 -8.31 -10.41 -12.32
CA ASP A 204 -9.66 -10.39 -12.90
C ASP A 204 -10.10 -8.98 -13.33
N ASN A 205 -9.47 -7.94 -12.75
CA ASN A 205 -9.74 -6.54 -13.09
C ASN A 205 -8.62 -5.89 -13.95
N GLY A 206 -7.64 -6.67 -14.44
CA GLY A 206 -6.56 -6.17 -15.29
C GLY A 206 -5.67 -5.12 -14.60
N MET A 207 -5.61 -5.13 -13.26
CA MET A 207 -4.78 -4.22 -12.48
C MET A 207 -3.31 -4.62 -12.61
N LYS A 208 -2.46 -3.65 -12.93
CA LYS A 208 -1.00 -3.84 -12.89
C LYS A 208 -0.50 -3.61 -11.48
N MET A 209 0.48 -4.39 -11.04
CA MET A 209 1.15 -4.19 -9.77
C MET A 209 2.66 -4.09 -9.97
N LEU A 210 3.30 -3.14 -9.29
CA LEU A 210 4.76 -3.02 -9.23
C LEU A 210 5.21 -3.26 -7.78
N VAL A 211 6.04 -4.29 -7.59
CA VAL A 211 6.62 -4.66 -6.28
C VAL A 211 8.05 -4.14 -6.22
N PHE A 212 8.37 -3.34 -5.20
CA PHE A 212 9.69 -2.71 -5.07
C PHE A 212 10.08 -2.47 -3.61
N ASP A 213 11.38 -2.22 -3.40
CA ASP A 213 11.95 -1.94 -2.08
C ASP A 213 11.67 -0.51 -1.62
N LEU A 214 11.20 -0.37 -0.38
CA LEU A 214 10.94 0.89 0.32
C LEU A 214 12.13 1.37 1.17
N SER A 215 13.19 0.58 1.31
CA SER A 215 14.38 1.02 2.06
C SER A 215 14.99 2.29 1.44
N ARG A 216 14.76 2.50 0.14
CA ARG A 216 14.96 3.75 -0.57
C ARG A 216 13.60 4.37 -0.90
N PRO A 217 13.08 5.32 -0.11
CA PRO A 217 11.75 5.93 -0.31
C PRO A 217 11.58 6.57 -1.69
N ASP A 218 12.63 7.08 -2.31
CA ASP A 218 12.59 7.66 -3.66
C ASP A 218 12.17 6.66 -4.74
N ASN A 219 12.25 5.36 -4.49
CA ASN A 219 11.70 4.33 -5.38
C ASN A 219 10.20 4.51 -5.63
N ILE A 220 9.45 5.18 -4.73
CA ILE A 220 8.04 5.53 -4.95
C ILE A 220 7.92 6.49 -6.14
N TYR A 221 8.74 7.54 -6.17
CA TYR A 221 8.76 8.51 -7.26
C TYR A 221 9.30 7.90 -8.55
N ASP A 222 10.42 7.16 -8.46
CA ASP A 222 11.05 6.48 -9.61
C ASP A 222 10.07 5.50 -10.27
N ALA A 223 9.31 4.72 -9.46
CA ALA A 223 8.24 3.83 -9.94
C ALA A 223 7.16 4.58 -10.74
N VAL A 224 6.72 5.74 -10.24
CA VAL A 224 5.71 6.58 -10.89
C VAL A 224 6.22 7.18 -12.20
N MET A 225 7.50 7.51 -12.25
CA MET A 225 8.16 8.01 -13.46
C MET A 225 8.42 6.90 -14.49
N GLY A 226 8.26 5.63 -14.11
CA GLY A 226 8.39 4.47 -14.99
C GLY A 226 9.78 3.86 -15.04
N GLU A 227 10.63 4.20 -14.06
CA GLU A 227 11.93 3.56 -13.89
C GLU A 227 11.77 2.09 -13.45
N ASN A 228 12.75 1.27 -13.80
CA ASN A 228 12.76 -0.15 -13.41
C ASN A 228 13.28 -0.30 -11.98
N VAL A 229 12.37 -0.20 -10.99
CA VAL A 229 12.71 -0.27 -9.56
C VAL A 229 12.33 -1.59 -8.90
N GLY A 230 11.77 -2.54 -9.66
CA GLY A 230 11.27 -3.77 -9.05
C GLY A 230 10.71 -4.79 -10.04
N THR A 231 9.73 -5.58 -9.62
CA THR A 231 9.03 -6.57 -10.44
C THR A 231 7.65 -6.07 -10.86
N LEU A 232 7.38 -6.04 -12.17
CA LEU A 232 6.06 -5.75 -12.70
C LEU A 232 5.21 -7.02 -12.79
N VAL A 233 4.03 -7.02 -12.17
CA VAL A 233 3.06 -8.12 -12.25
C VAL A 233 1.83 -7.65 -13.02
N SER A 234 1.48 -8.35 -14.11
CA SER A 234 0.31 -8.04 -14.94
C SER A 234 -0.06 -9.24 -15.80
N GLU A 235 -1.31 -9.33 -16.28
CA GLU A 235 -1.72 -10.40 -17.22
C GLU A 235 -1.41 -10.07 -18.70
N LYS A 236 -0.93 -8.87 -18.97
CA LYS A 236 -0.63 -8.40 -20.34
C LYS A 236 0.75 -7.78 -20.42
#